data_4d27d49113cfa58e73e40dec35bb9859
#
_entry.id   4d27d49113cfa58e73e40dec35bb9859
#
_cell.length_a   1.000
_cell.length_b   1.000
_cell.length_c   1.000
_cell.angle_alpha   90.00
_cell.angle_beta   90.00
_cell.angle_gamma   90.00
#
_symmetry.space_group_name_H-M   'P 1'
#
loop_
_entity.id
_entity.type
_entity.pdbx_description
1 polymer ?
#
loop_
_entity_poly.entity_id
_entity_poly.type
_entity_poly.pdbx_seq_one_letter_code
_entity_poly.pdbx_strand_id
1 'polypeptide(L)'
;ARAWCFASVGDFHYLGWDNVNADHTRIKRSCEAASARKLTMVENSELRKAGLKVTLPRVKILQMLDSAEQRHMSAEDVYKALMDSNEDVGLATVYRVLTQFEAAGLVVRHNFDGGHAVFELADGGHHDHMVDLDTNEVIEFTSPEIEALQHKIAEDHGFDLVDHNLVLYIRKKK
;
A
#
# COMPACT_ATOMS: atom_id res chain seq x y z
N ALA A 1 -10.85 7.27 -7.73
CA ALA A 1 -11.90 7.38 -8.77
C ALA A 1 -11.41 6.65 -10.01
N ARG A 2 -11.92 5.44 -10.24
CA ARG A 2 -11.60 4.63 -11.42
C ARG A 2 -12.26 5.28 -12.65
N ALA A 3 -11.46 5.82 -13.55
CA ALA A 3 -11.92 6.27 -14.85
C ALA A 3 -11.99 5.08 -15.81
N TRP A 4 -13.20 4.64 -16.11
CA TRP A 4 -13.49 3.67 -17.19
C TRP A 4 -13.39 4.41 -18.53
N CYS A 5 -12.44 4.01 -19.37
CA CYS A 5 -12.45 4.40 -20.77
C CYS A 5 -13.45 3.51 -21.53
N PHE A 6 -14.68 3.98 -21.73
CA PHE A 6 -15.62 3.40 -22.67
C PHE A 6 -15.30 3.98 -24.06
N ALA A 7 -14.77 3.18 -24.95
CA ALA A 7 -14.78 3.47 -26.38
C ALA A 7 -16.00 2.75 -26.97
N SER A 8 -16.97 3.53 -27.49
CA SER A 8 -18.16 3.05 -28.17
C SER A 8 -17.78 2.36 -29.49
N VAL A 9 -18.30 1.16 -29.68
CA VAL A 9 -18.22 0.42 -30.93
C VAL A 9 -19.34 0.92 -31.85
N GLY A 10 -18.93 1.52 -32.95
CA GLY A 10 -19.79 1.84 -34.08
C GLY A 10 -19.05 1.57 -35.38
N ASP A 11 -19.56 0.62 -36.14
CA ASP A 11 -19.38 0.36 -37.57
C ASP A 11 -17.99 0.45 -38.21
N PHE A 12 -17.35 -0.71 -38.40
CA PHE A 12 -16.34 -0.89 -39.43
C PHE A 12 -16.56 -2.19 -40.20
N HIS A 13 -16.90 -2.03 -41.50
CA HIS A 13 -16.98 -3.09 -42.50
C HIS A 13 -15.60 -3.69 -42.81
N TYR A 14 -15.53 -4.97 -42.74
CA TYR A 14 -14.71 -5.98 -43.42
C TYR A 14 -13.59 -5.49 -44.35
N LEU A 15 -12.32 -5.58 -43.90
CA LEU A 15 -11.13 -5.75 -44.72
C LEU A 15 -9.97 -6.31 -43.88
N GLY A 16 -9.53 -7.53 -44.24
CA GLY A 16 -8.17 -8.06 -43.98
C GLY A 16 -7.79 -8.48 -42.56
N TRP A 17 -7.87 -9.75 -42.24
CA TRP A 17 -7.66 -10.36 -40.88
C TRP A 17 -6.21 -10.68 -40.51
N ASP A 18 -5.19 -10.25 -41.25
CA ASP A 18 -3.82 -10.71 -41.03
C ASP A 18 -2.84 -9.70 -40.37
N ASN A 19 -3.31 -8.51 -39.96
CA ASN A 19 -2.40 -7.49 -39.39
C ASN A 19 -2.82 -6.90 -38.03
N VAL A 20 -3.88 -7.40 -37.38
CA VAL A 20 -4.45 -6.80 -36.15
C VAL A 20 -3.74 -7.27 -34.88
N ASN A 21 -3.09 -8.46 -34.92
CA ASN A 21 -2.45 -9.05 -33.74
C ASN A 21 -1.10 -8.42 -33.37
N ALA A 22 -0.38 -7.86 -34.32
CA ALA A 22 0.93 -7.21 -34.06
C ALA A 22 0.78 -5.83 -33.41
N ASP A 23 -0.31 -5.12 -33.75
CA ASP A 23 -0.55 -3.76 -33.25
C ASP A 23 -1.13 -3.76 -31.83
N HIS A 24 -1.99 -4.75 -31.50
CA HIS A 24 -2.56 -4.88 -30.16
C HIS A 24 -1.52 -5.20 -29.08
N THR A 25 -0.54 -6.03 -29.38
CA THR A 25 0.59 -6.34 -28.49
C THR A 25 1.52 -5.15 -28.32
N ARG A 26 1.72 -4.36 -29.37
CA ARG A 26 2.55 -3.15 -29.32
C ARG A 26 1.87 -2.03 -28.53
N ILE A 27 0.56 -1.86 -28.68
CA ILE A 27 -0.24 -0.88 -27.93
C ILE A 27 -0.32 -1.27 -26.46
N LYS A 28 -0.55 -2.55 -26.12
CA LYS A 28 -0.52 -3.03 -24.72
C LYS A 28 0.83 -2.76 -24.06
N ARG A 29 1.93 -3.16 -24.68
CA ARG A 29 3.29 -2.90 -24.16
C ARG A 29 3.59 -1.41 -24.02
N SER A 30 3.09 -0.57 -24.91
CA SER A 30 3.24 0.88 -24.81
C SER A 30 2.44 1.48 -23.65
N CYS A 31 1.21 1.01 -23.42
CA CYS A 31 0.36 1.43 -22.28
C CYS A 31 0.94 0.94 -20.94
N GLU A 32 1.40 -0.30 -20.87
CA GLU A 32 2.03 -0.86 -19.67
C GLU A 32 3.34 -0.12 -19.33
N ALA A 33 4.17 0.17 -20.35
CA ALA A 33 5.39 0.96 -20.18
C ALA A 33 5.12 2.42 -19.78
N ALA A 34 4.04 3.03 -20.27
CA ALA A 34 3.65 4.38 -19.91
C ALA A 34 3.09 4.43 -18.48
N SER A 35 2.30 3.42 -18.07
CA SER A 35 1.79 3.27 -16.72
C SER A 35 2.92 3.04 -15.71
N ALA A 36 3.85 2.14 -16.01
CA ALA A 36 5.02 1.88 -15.18
C ALA A 36 5.93 3.12 -15.03
N ARG A 37 6.11 3.92 -16.11
CA ARG A 37 6.89 5.18 -16.05
C ARG A 37 6.19 6.24 -15.20
N LYS A 38 4.86 6.31 -15.23
CA LYS A 38 4.09 7.26 -14.42
C LYS A 38 4.17 6.87 -12.94
N LEU A 39 4.07 5.59 -12.61
CA LEU A 39 4.21 5.05 -11.27
C LEU A 39 5.60 5.41 -10.70
N THR A 40 6.67 5.03 -11.39
CA THR A 40 8.06 5.35 -10.97
C THR A 40 8.34 6.84 -10.81
N MET A 41 7.67 7.72 -11.56
CA MET A 41 7.82 9.17 -11.38
C MET A 41 7.18 9.68 -10.09
N VAL A 42 6.02 9.14 -9.69
CA VAL A 42 5.33 9.50 -8.45
C VAL A 42 6.18 9.09 -7.25
N GLU A 43 6.62 7.84 -7.20
CA GLU A 43 7.45 7.30 -6.10
C GLU A 43 8.78 8.04 -5.94
N ASN A 44 9.45 8.37 -7.05
CA ASN A 44 10.65 9.18 -7.04
C ASN A 44 10.39 10.58 -6.45
N SER A 45 9.20 11.14 -6.68
CA SER A 45 8.77 12.41 -6.12
C SER A 45 8.54 12.31 -4.62
N GLU A 46 7.90 11.26 -4.16
CA GLU A 46 7.59 11.02 -2.74
C GLU A 46 8.86 10.81 -1.92
N LEU A 47 9.78 9.97 -2.40
CA LEU A 47 11.07 9.80 -1.75
C LEU A 47 11.84 11.12 -1.60
N ARG A 48 11.83 11.97 -2.63
CA ARG A 48 12.50 13.28 -2.57
C ARG A 48 11.80 14.24 -1.61
N LYS A 49 10.47 14.27 -1.60
CA LYS A 49 9.68 15.10 -0.65
C LYS A 49 9.96 14.69 0.80
N ALA A 50 10.12 13.40 1.05
CA ALA A 50 10.49 12.85 2.34
C ALA A 50 11.99 13.03 2.69
N GLY A 51 12.78 13.74 1.85
CA GLY A 51 14.20 13.99 2.07
C GLY A 51 15.11 12.78 1.82
N LEU A 52 14.59 11.73 1.20
CA LEU A 52 15.32 10.50 0.95
C LEU A 52 15.97 10.49 -0.44
N LYS A 53 17.19 9.96 -0.53
CA LYS A 53 17.82 9.71 -1.84
C LYS A 53 17.05 8.62 -2.58
N VAL A 54 16.79 8.86 -3.85
CA VAL A 54 16.20 7.86 -4.76
C VAL A 54 17.24 6.78 -5.05
N THR A 55 16.98 5.56 -4.63
CA THR A 55 17.80 4.38 -4.90
C THR A 55 16.90 3.23 -5.33
N LEU A 56 17.43 2.31 -6.14
CA LEU A 56 16.63 1.19 -6.66
C LEU A 56 15.92 0.38 -5.55
N PRO A 57 16.58 -0.02 -4.45
CA PRO A 57 15.88 -0.75 -3.38
C PRO A 57 14.73 0.04 -2.77
N ARG A 58 14.88 1.35 -2.54
CA ARG A 58 13.81 2.19 -1.97
C ARG A 58 12.61 2.28 -2.91
N VAL A 59 12.86 2.51 -4.20
CA VAL A 59 11.79 2.57 -5.19
C VAL A 59 11.03 1.24 -5.23
N LYS A 60 11.75 0.11 -5.27
CA LYS A 60 11.15 -1.22 -5.34
C LYS A 60 10.32 -1.57 -4.09
N ILE A 61 10.83 -1.25 -2.91
CA ILE A 61 10.11 -1.48 -1.64
C ILE A 61 8.86 -0.60 -1.57
N LEU A 62 8.95 0.67 -1.97
CA LEU A 62 7.78 1.56 -2.01
C LEU A 62 6.72 1.04 -3.00
N GLN A 63 7.14 0.57 -4.19
CA GLN A 63 6.26 -0.07 -5.17
C GLN A 63 5.55 -1.31 -4.63
N MET A 64 6.27 -2.16 -3.87
CA MET A 64 5.67 -3.34 -3.26
C MET A 64 4.58 -2.96 -2.26
N LEU A 65 4.84 -1.97 -1.40
CA LEU A 65 3.85 -1.50 -0.43
C LEU A 65 2.64 -0.85 -1.11
N ASP A 66 2.83 -0.08 -2.18
CA ASP A 66 1.75 0.60 -2.91
C ASP A 66 0.88 -0.37 -3.73
N SER A 67 1.48 -1.42 -4.29
CA SER A 67 0.79 -2.40 -5.13
C SER A 67 0.23 -3.59 -4.36
N ALA A 68 0.55 -3.76 -3.09
CA ALA A 68 0.12 -4.88 -2.28
C ALA A 68 -1.40 -4.87 -2.06
N GLU A 69 -2.05 -6.04 -2.20
CA GLU A 69 -3.45 -6.20 -1.82
C GLU A 69 -3.64 -6.09 -0.30
N GLN A 70 -2.67 -6.60 0.46
CA GLN A 70 -2.58 -6.43 1.91
C GLN A 70 -1.84 -5.14 2.24
N ARG A 71 -2.51 -4.18 2.87
CA ARG A 71 -1.90 -2.91 3.27
C ARG A 71 -0.85 -3.07 4.36
N HIS A 72 -1.02 -4.05 5.23
CA HIS A 72 -0.12 -4.36 6.34
C HIS A 72 0.85 -5.48 5.95
N MET A 73 2.12 -5.16 5.77
CA MET A 73 3.15 -6.11 5.39
C MET A 73 4.28 -6.13 6.41
N SER A 74 4.70 -7.32 6.84
CA SER A 74 5.96 -7.46 7.57
C SER A 74 7.17 -7.25 6.64
N ALA A 75 8.36 -7.05 7.21
CA ALA A 75 9.58 -6.95 6.40
C ALA A 75 9.86 -8.26 5.62
N GLU A 76 9.47 -9.38 6.18
CA GLU A 76 9.55 -10.70 5.55
C GLU A 76 8.60 -10.84 4.37
N ASP A 77 7.37 -10.32 4.50
CA ASP A 77 6.39 -10.33 3.40
C ASP A 77 6.85 -9.47 2.23
N VAL A 78 7.36 -8.27 2.52
CA VAL A 78 7.96 -7.39 1.51
C VAL A 78 9.15 -8.06 0.83
N TYR A 79 10.03 -8.72 1.60
CA TYR A 79 11.16 -9.45 1.06
C TYR A 79 10.72 -10.60 0.15
N LYS A 80 9.73 -11.38 0.57
CA LYS A 80 9.15 -12.48 -0.21
C LYS A 80 8.54 -11.98 -1.52
N ALA A 81 7.75 -10.91 -1.48
CA ALA A 81 7.16 -10.30 -2.66
C ALA A 81 8.23 -9.79 -3.66
N LEU A 82 9.34 -9.22 -3.15
CA LEU A 82 10.47 -8.82 -3.99
C LEU A 82 11.15 -10.02 -4.65
N MET A 83 11.37 -11.11 -3.92
CA MET A 83 11.91 -12.34 -4.47
C MET A 83 11.02 -12.94 -5.57
N ASP A 84 9.71 -12.99 -5.34
CA ASP A 84 8.73 -13.50 -6.31
C ASP A 84 8.72 -12.65 -7.61
N SER A 85 9.06 -11.36 -7.48
CA SER A 85 9.20 -10.41 -8.60
C SER A 85 10.60 -10.41 -9.23
N ASN A 86 11.50 -11.35 -8.85
CA ASN A 86 12.90 -11.43 -9.30
C ASN A 86 13.72 -10.15 -9.02
N GLU A 87 13.41 -9.45 -7.93
CA GLU A 87 14.18 -8.28 -7.49
C GLU A 87 15.24 -8.71 -6.48
N ASP A 88 16.51 -8.39 -6.77
CA ASP A 88 17.65 -8.74 -5.89
C ASP A 88 17.83 -7.72 -4.77
N VAL A 89 16.98 -7.80 -3.75
CA VAL A 89 17.01 -6.95 -2.55
C VAL A 89 17.03 -7.82 -1.31
N GLY A 90 18.16 -7.88 -0.61
CA GLY A 90 18.29 -8.72 0.60
C GLY A 90 17.44 -8.23 1.78
N LEU A 91 17.00 -9.14 2.64
CA LEU A 91 16.13 -8.89 3.81
C LEU A 91 16.68 -7.79 4.74
N ALA A 92 17.98 -7.77 5.01
CA ALA A 92 18.63 -6.71 5.82
C ALA A 92 18.46 -5.32 5.20
N THR A 93 18.43 -5.24 3.85
CA THR A 93 18.17 -3.99 3.13
C THR A 93 16.72 -3.56 3.27
N VAL A 94 15.78 -4.52 3.21
CA VAL A 94 14.34 -4.27 3.42
C VAL A 94 14.12 -3.65 4.80
N TYR A 95 14.60 -4.28 5.87
CA TYR A 95 14.50 -3.74 7.23
C TYR A 95 15.05 -2.32 7.35
N ARG A 96 16.26 -2.09 6.81
CA ARG A 96 16.90 -0.78 6.86
C ARG A 96 16.09 0.29 6.10
N VAL A 97 15.53 -0.06 4.96
CA VAL A 97 14.72 0.87 4.14
C VAL A 97 13.40 1.17 4.84
N LEU A 98 12.69 0.16 5.37
CA LEU A 98 11.44 0.35 6.11
C LEU A 98 11.63 1.25 7.34
N THR A 99 12.71 1.05 8.11
CA THR A 99 13.07 1.96 9.24
C THR A 99 13.33 3.39 8.75
N GLN A 100 13.94 3.56 7.58
CA GLN A 100 14.16 4.90 7.02
C GLN A 100 12.85 5.53 6.51
N PHE A 101 11.93 4.74 5.97
CA PHE A 101 10.61 5.19 5.57
C PHE A 101 9.75 5.60 6.76
N GLU A 102 9.79 4.82 7.86
CA GLU A 102 9.14 5.16 9.13
C GLU A 102 9.67 6.49 9.67
N ALA A 103 11.00 6.66 9.75
CA ALA A 103 11.63 7.90 10.21
C ALA A 103 11.34 9.12 9.32
N ALA A 104 11.02 8.89 8.04
CA ALA A 104 10.67 9.92 7.06
C ALA A 104 9.14 10.15 6.94
N GLY A 105 8.32 9.41 7.70
CA GLY A 105 6.86 9.51 7.68
C GLY A 105 6.22 9.00 6.39
N LEU A 106 6.91 8.14 5.63
CA LEU A 106 6.35 7.49 4.43
C LEU A 106 5.55 6.23 4.77
N VAL A 107 5.90 5.57 5.87
CA VAL A 107 5.18 4.40 6.37
C VAL A 107 4.93 4.55 7.86
N VAL A 108 3.86 3.92 8.32
CA VAL A 108 3.54 3.72 9.73
C VAL A 108 3.91 2.30 10.11
N ARG A 109 4.49 2.15 11.28
CA ARG A 109 4.84 0.85 11.86
C ARG A 109 3.86 0.49 12.96
N HIS A 110 3.24 -0.66 12.85
CA HIS A 110 2.38 -1.24 13.88
C HIS A 110 3.08 -2.43 14.53
N ASN A 111 3.01 -2.48 15.87
CA ASN A 111 3.49 -3.60 16.67
C ASN A 111 2.28 -4.23 17.37
N PHE A 112 1.71 -5.26 16.78
CA PHE A 112 0.62 -6.01 17.40
C PHE A 112 1.18 -7.09 18.33
N ASP A 113 0.51 -7.31 19.47
CA ASP A 113 0.93 -8.29 20.47
C ASP A 113 1.04 -9.69 19.85
N GLY A 114 2.21 -10.31 20.02
CA GLY A 114 2.48 -11.68 19.56
C GLY A 114 2.91 -11.85 18.12
N GLY A 115 3.03 -10.75 17.35
CA GLY A 115 3.43 -10.79 15.94
C GLY A 115 4.72 -10.03 15.62
N HIS A 116 5.13 -10.12 14.36
CA HIS A 116 6.18 -9.26 13.79
C HIS A 116 5.62 -7.85 13.55
N ALA A 117 6.51 -6.84 13.57
CA ALA A 117 6.13 -5.49 13.16
C ALA A 117 5.63 -5.50 11.72
N VAL A 118 4.50 -4.85 11.46
CA VAL A 118 3.95 -4.65 10.13
C VAL A 118 4.03 -3.18 9.75
N PHE A 119 4.13 -2.91 8.46
CA PHE A 119 4.29 -1.58 7.89
C PHE A 119 3.17 -1.33 6.89
N GLU A 120 2.64 -0.11 6.88
CA GLU A 120 1.69 0.39 5.89
C GLU A 120 2.12 1.76 5.38
N LEU A 121 1.64 2.18 4.20
CA LEU A 121 1.85 3.53 3.70
C LEU A 121 1.10 4.57 4.54
N ALA A 122 1.75 5.70 4.83
CA ALA A 122 1.20 6.75 5.68
C ALA A 122 0.10 7.61 5.02
N ASP A 123 -0.35 7.28 3.80
CA ASP A 123 -1.36 8.01 3.02
C ASP A 123 -2.80 7.58 3.34
N GLY A 124 -2.97 6.53 4.13
CA GLY A 124 -4.26 6.07 4.65
C GLY A 124 -4.80 7.06 5.69
N GLY A 125 -6.07 7.50 5.57
CA GLY A 125 -6.74 8.25 6.64
C GLY A 125 -6.72 7.48 7.97
N HIS A 126 -7.16 8.14 9.06
CA HIS A 126 -7.25 7.48 10.35
C HIS A 126 -8.16 6.22 10.28
N HIS A 127 -7.68 5.12 10.80
CA HIS A 127 -8.40 3.84 10.92
C HIS A 127 -7.88 3.07 12.13
N ASP A 128 -8.75 2.25 12.68
CA ASP A 128 -8.48 1.34 13.79
C ASP A 128 -8.25 -0.08 13.27
N HIS A 129 -7.68 -0.94 14.09
CA HIS A 129 -7.28 -2.29 13.70
C HIS A 129 -7.98 -3.37 14.50
N MET A 130 -8.35 -4.47 13.84
CA MET A 130 -8.69 -5.75 14.47
C MET A 130 -7.64 -6.78 14.04
N VAL A 131 -7.09 -7.51 15.02
CA VAL A 131 -6.12 -8.59 14.79
C VAL A 131 -6.75 -9.91 15.14
N ASP A 132 -6.89 -10.79 14.16
CA ASP A 132 -7.35 -12.16 14.39
C ASP A 132 -6.21 -12.97 15.01
N LEU A 133 -6.40 -13.42 16.26
CA LEU A 133 -5.40 -14.17 17.03
C LEU A 133 -5.13 -15.58 16.48
N ASP A 134 -5.98 -16.10 15.62
CA ASP A 134 -5.83 -17.44 15.06
C ASP A 134 -5.08 -17.41 13.71
N THR A 135 -5.24 -16.33 12.93
CA THR A 135 -4.65 -16.17 11.59
C THR A 135 -3.56 -15.10 11.51
N ASN A 136 -3.47 -14.21 12.52
CA ASN A 136 -2.68 -12.97 12.50
C ASN A 136 -3.07 -12.00 11.37
N GLU A 137 -4.26 -12.15 10.79
CA GLU A 137 -4.80 -11.23 9.80
C GLU A 137 -5.16 -9.90 10.47
N VAL A 138 -4.77 -8.79 9.83
CA VAL A 138 -5.10 -7.44 10.27
C VAL A 138 -6.25 -6.92 9.44
N ILE A 139 -7.32 -6.48 10.10
CA ILE A 139 -8.54 -5.93 9.48
C ILE A 139 -8.68 -4.48 9.92
N GLU A 140 -8.76 -3.57 8.94
CA GLU A 140 -9.02 -2.15 9.20
C GLU A 140 -10.50 -1.90 9.40
N PHE A 141 -10.85 -0.99 10.30
CA PHE A 141 -12.21 -0.50 10.46
C PHE A 141 -12.22 0.96 10.91
N THR A 142 -13.35 1.62 10.73
CA THR A 142 -13.62 2.95 11.27
C THR A 142 -15.00 2.94 11.91
N SER A 143 -15.14 3.54 13.10
CA SER A 143 -16.43 3.68 13.77
C SER A 143 -16.59 5.11 14.28
N PRO A 144 -17.45 5.92 13.66
CA PRO A 144 -17.75 7.27 14.14
C PRO A 144 -18.22 7.32 15.60
N GLU A 145 -18.85 6.25 16.07
CA GLU A 145 -19.32 6.16 17.46
C GLU A 145 -18.14 6.00 18.44
N ILE A 146 -17.13 5.21 18.08
CA ILE A 146 -15.92 5.04 18.88
C ILE A 146 -15.13 6.34 18.91
N GLU A 147 -14.95 6.98 17.75
CA GLU A 147 -14.29 8.28 17.64
C GLU A 147 -14.95 9.33 18.54
N ALA A 148 -16.28 9.47 18.45
CA ALA A 148 -17.02 10.42 19.27
C ALA A 148 -16.88 10.12 20.77
N LEU A 149 -16.84 8.84 21.16
CA LEU A 149 -16.67 8.43 22.54
C LEU A 149 -15.27 8.77 23.08
N GLN A 150 -14.22 8.54 22.27
CA GLN A 150 -12.84 8.86 22.63
C GLN A 150 -12.64 10.36 22.81
N HIS A 151 -13.17 11.20 21.90
CA HIS A 151 -13.17 12.64 22.04
C HIS A 151 -13.87 13.10 23.31
N LYS A 152 -15.07 12.56 23.58
CA LYS A 152 -15.82 12.88 24.80
C LYS A 152 -15.04 12.48 26.05
N ILE A 153 -14.40 11.32 26.09
CA ILE A 153 -13.59 10.90 27.24
C ILE A 153 -12.45 11.89 27.49
N ALA A 154 -11.75 12.33 26.44
CA ALA A 154 -10.69 13.32 26.57
C ALA A 154 -11.23 14.66 27.12
N GLU A 155 -12.33 15.17 26.57
CA GLU A 155 -12.99 16.41 27.01
C GLU A 155 -13.46 16.31 28.46
N ASP A 156 -14.09 15.22 28.86
CA ASP A 156 -14.56 14.98 30.25
C ASP A 156 -13.40 15.03 31.28
N HIS A 157 -12.16 14.76 30.82
CA HIS A 157 -10.95 14.85 31.64
C HIS A 157 -10.19 16.18 31.43
N GLY A 158 -10.70 17.09 30.64
CA GLY A 158 -10.12 18.42 30.40
C GLY A 158 -8.97 18.45 29.39
N PHE A 159 -8.96 17.52 28.44
CA PHE A 159 -7.94 17.41 27.39
C PHE A 159 -8.55 17.40 25.98
N ASP A 160 -7.78 17.88 25.01
CA ASP A 160 -8.07 17.71 23.59
C ASP A 160 -7.42 16.39 23.12
N LEU A 161 -8.18 15.55 22.43
CA LEU A 161 -7.64 14.34 21.80
C LEU A 161 -6.80 14.74 20.58
N VAL A 162 -5.50 14.47 20.61
CA VAL A 162 -4.57 14.79 19.52
C VAL A 162 -4.39 13.59 18.59
N ASP A 163 -4.30 12.38 19.15
CA ASP A 163 -4.08 11.14 18.41
C ASP A 163 -4.49 9.95 19.28
N HIS A 164 -4.85 8.83 18.65
CA HIS A 164 -5.14 7.58 19.37
C HIS A 164 -4.78 6.37 18.50
N ASN A 165 -4.69 5.23 19.13
CA ASN A 165 -4.49 3.94 18.48
C ASN A 165 -5.35 2.90 19.17
N LEU A 166 -6.33 2.33 18.46
CA LEU A 166 -7.19 1.26 18.95
C LEU A 166 -6.90 -0.04 18.23
N VAL A 167 -6.57 -1.06 18.98
CA VAL A 167 -6.38 -2.42 18.45
C VAL A 167 -7.30 -3.38 19.17
N LEU A 168 -8.15 -4.08 18.43
CA LEU A 168 -9.03 -5.11 18.95
C LEU A 168 -8.47 -6.48 18.60
N TYR A 169 -8.19 -7.31 19.61
CA TYR A 169 -7.78 -8.70 19.40
C TYR A 169 -9.02 -9.59 19.34
N ILE A 170 -9.23 -10.22 18.20
CA ILE A 170 -10.46 -10.96 17.90
C ILE A 170 -10.20 -12.44 17.62
N ARG A 171 -11.25 -13.24 17.66
CA ARG A 171 -11.30 -14.62 17.17
C ARG A 171 -12.63 -14.87 16.48
N LYS A 172 -12.65 -15.76 15.50
CA LYS A 172 -13.90 -16.14 14.84
C LYS A 172 -14.88 -16.71 15.85
N LYS A 173 -16.13 -16.23 15.79
CA LYS A 173 -17.23 -16.84 16.57
C LYS A 173 -17.43 -18.28 16.07
N LYS A 174 -17.50 -19.22 17.01
CA LYS A 174 -17.85 -20.62 16.75
C LYS A 174 -19.34 -20.77 16.47
#